data_386f46c6a0f8b36b1587414c984456a3
#
_entry.id   386f46c6a0f8b36b1587414c984456a3
#
_cell.length_a   1.000
_cell.length_b   1.000
_cell.length_c   1.000
_cell.angle_alpha   90.00
_cell.angle_beta   90.00
_cell.angle_gamma   90.00
#
_symmetry.space_group_name_H-M   'P 1'
#
loop_
_entity.id
_entity.type
_entity.pdbx_description
1 polymer ?
#
loop_
_entity_poly.entity_id
_entity_poly.type
_entity_poly.pdbx_seq_one_letter_code
_entity_poly.pdbx_strand_id
1 'polypeptide(L)'
;MNINWDKLNLDPQLLWADYILPWGTQIVLAIVVFFVGRMIARAVTNGTRKVMEKASLEPMLVNFLSNIIGSVLLLLVIVFSLSQLGVDTTSLVALLGAAGLAVGLALKDSLSHFAAGVMLILFRPFKVG
;
A
#
# COMPACT_ATOMS: atom_id res chain seq x y z
N MET A 1 -35.43 24.67 -32.12
CA MET A 1 -34.74 24.00 -31.01
C MET A 1 -35.73 23.83 -29.86
N ASN A 2 -36.51 22.74 -29.87
CA ASN A 2 -37.48 22.47 -28.83
C ASN A 2 -36.78 21.80 -27.67
N ILE A 3 -36.31 22.60 -26.73
CA ILE A 3 -35.85 22.10 -25.45
C ILE A 3 -37.11 21.64 -24.72
N ASN A 4 -37.27 20.32 -24.59
CA ASN A 4 -38.32 19.73 -23.77
C ASN A 4 -38.01 20.02 -22.30
N TRP A 5 -38.53 21.13 -21.82
CA TRP A 5 -38.43 21.54 -20.41
C TRP A 5 -39.03 20.51 -19.44
N ASP A 6 -39.97 19.65 -19.96
CA ASP A 6 -40.55 18.55 -19.18
C ASP A 6 -39.53 17.46 -18.82
N LYS A 7 -38.46 17.34 -19.60
CA LYS A 7 -37.30 16.46 -19.24
C LYS A 7 -36.34 17.10 -18.27
N LEU A 8 -36.46 18.42 -18.09
CA LEU A 8 -35.66 19.18 -17.10
C LEU A 8 -36.38 19.33 -15.76
N ASN A 9 -37.62 18.86 -15.64
CA ASN A 9 -38.23 18.58 -14.35
C ASN A 9 -37.54 17.36 -13.75
N LEU A 10 -36.32 17.62 -13.37
CA LEU A 10 -35.50 16.71 -12.61
C LEU A 10 -36.18 16.53 -11.27
N ASP A 11 -36.95 15.44 -11.14
CA ASP A 11 -37.40 15.01 -9.84
C ASP A 11 -36.19 14.97 -8.91
N PRO A 12 -36.20 15.64 -7.75
CA PRO A 12 -35.10 15.56 -6.80
C PRO A 12 -34.70 14.11 -6.49
N GLN A 13 -35.67 13.19 -6.55
CA GLN A 13 -35.44 11.77 -6.36
C GLN A 13 -34.59 11.12 -7.48
N LEU A 14 -34.77 11.55 -8.72
CA LEU A 14 -33.95 11.06 -9.86
C LEU A 14 -32.56 11.61 -9.84
N LEU A 15 -32.38 12.86 -9.42
CA LEU A 15 -31.05 13.46 -9.21
C LEU A 15 -30.26 12.74 -8.11
N TRP A 16 -30.95 12.43 -7.02
CA TRP A 16 -30.34 11.65 -5.92
C TRP A 16 -29.96 10.24 -6.37
N ALA A 17 -30.83 9.58 -7.16
CA ALA A 17 -30.57 8.23 -7.62
C ALA A 17 -29.47 8.16 -8.68
N ASP A 18 -29.41 9.12 -9.63
CA ASP A 18 -28.49 9.06 -10.77
C ASP A 18 -27.14 9.70 -10.50
N TYR A 19 -27.07 10.71 -9.63
CA TYR A 19 -25.84 11.48 -9.40
C TYR A 19 -25.26 11.33 -8.00
N ILE A 20 -26.08 11.34 -6.97
CA ILE A 20 -25.63 11.38 -5.58
C ILE A 20 -25.39 9.97 -5.04
N LEU A 21 -26.26 9.01 -5.36
CA LEU A 21 -26.10 7.62 -4.90
C LEU A 21 -24.81 6.94 -5.40
N PRO A 22 -24.45 6.99 -6.71
CA PRO A 22 -23.20 6.38 -7.16
C PRO A 22 -21.96 7.08 -6.58
N TRP A 23 -21.97 8.41 -6.45
CA TRP A 23 -20.90 9.16 -5.82
C TRP A 23 -20.79 8.90 -4.32
N GLY A 24 -21.94 8.90 -3.65
CA GLY A 24 -22.02 8.59 -2.22
C GLY A 24 -21.53 7.18 -1.91
N THR A 25 -21.90 6.20 -2.74
CA THR A 25 -21.44 4.81 -2.60
C THR A 25 -19.94 4.70 -2.78
N GLN A 26 -19.36 5.36 -3.78
CA GLN A 26 -17.91 5.37 -4.03
C GLN A 26 -17.14 6.01 -2.87
N ILE A 27 -17.64 7.11 -2.34
CA ILE A 27 -17.04 7.80 -1.20
C ILE A 27 -17.08 6.89 0.05
N VAL A 28 -18.22 6.28 0.33
CA VAL A 28 -18.37 5.35 1.47
C VAL A 28 -17.44 4.16 1.31
N LEU A 29 -17.38 3.56 0.13
CA LEU A 29 -16.46 2.45 -0.15
C LEU A 29 -15.01 2.86 0.02
N ALA A 30 -14.62 4.04 -0.46
CA ALA A 30 -13.26 4.56 -0.30
C ALA A 30 -12.90 4.74 1.17
N ILE A 31 -13.81 5.27 1.97
CA ILE A 31 -13.63 5.43 3.42
C ILE A 31 -13.50 4.07 4.10
N VAL A 32 -14.37 3.12 3.78
CA VAL A 32 -14.31 1.76 4.32
C VAL A 32 -13.00 1.09 3.95
N VAL A 33 -12.59 1.14 2.69
CA VAL A 33 -11.30 0.59 2.21
C VAL A 33 -10.13 1.25 2.92
N PHE A 34 -10.18 2.56 3.12
CA PHE A 34 -9.13 3.28 3.86
C PHE A 34 -9.02 2.82 5.31
N PHE A 35 -10.13 2.76 6.04
CA PHE A 35 -10.11 2.35 7.44
C PHE A 35 -9.72 0.88 7.61
N VAL A 36 -10.29 -0.01 6.80
CA VAL A 36 -9.95 -1.45 6.82
C VAL A 36 -8.50 -1.65 6.42
N GLY A 37 -8.06 -1.00 5.34
CA GLY A 37 -6.68 -1.05 4.88
C GLY A 37 -5.69 -0.55 5.93
N ARG A 38 -6.02 0.58 6.58
CA ARG A 38 -5.20 1.11 7.67
C ARG A 38 -5.14 0.17 8.87
N MET A 39 -6.24 -0.48 9.21
CA MET A 39 -6.28 -1.48 10.28
C MET A 39 -5.39 -2.68 9.94
N ILE A 40 -5.47 -3.20 8.72
CA ILE A 40 -4.63 -4.29 8.24
C ILE A 40 -3.16 -3.85 8.22
N ALA A 41 -2.87 -2.67 7.70
CA ALA A 41 -1.51 -2.12 7.66
C ALA A 41 -0.89 -2.01 9.05
N ARG A 42 -1.65 -1.53 10.03
CA ARG A 42 -1.22 -1.49 11.44
C ARG A 42 -0.98 -2.88 12.00
N ALA A 43 -1.89 -3.82 11.74
CA ALA A 43 -1.76 -5.19 12.21
C ALA A 43 -0.49 -5.86 11.65
N VAL A 44 -0.22 -5.68 10.36
CA VAL A 44 0.99 -6.19 9.69
C VAL A 44 2.24 -5.54 10.27
N THR A 45 2.25 -4.23 10.41
CA THR A 45 3.40 -3.49 10.96
C THR A 45 3.69 -3.92 12.40
N ASN A 46 2.65 -4.03 13.24
CA ASN A 46 2.80 -4.46 14.63
C ASN A 46 3.25 -5.92 14.72
N GLY A 47 2.70 -6.78 13.86
CA GLY A 47 3.11 -8.19 13.78
C GLY A 47 4.58 -8.33 13.39
N THR A 48 5.02 -7.61 12.38
CA THR A 48 6.42 -7.58 11.93
C THR A 48 7.33 -7.05 13.03
N ARG A 49 6.91 -5.98 13.71
CA ARG A 49 7.64 -5.41 14.84
C ARG A 49 7.85 -6.44 15.97
N LYS A 50 6.79 -7.14 16.35
CA LYS A 50 6.86 -8.19 17.38
C LYS A 50 7.82 -9.32 17.00
N VAL A 51 7.78 -9.75 15.73
CA VAL A 51 8.70 -10.79 15.22
C VAL A 51 10.14 -10.31 15.29
N MET A 52 10.41 -9.07 14.89
CA MET A 52 11.75 -8.48 14.95
C MET A 52 12.24 -8.31 16.40
N GLU A 53 11.39 -7.92 17.33
CA GLU A 53 11.71 -7.82 18.75
C GLU A 53 12.02 -9.20 19.36
N LYS A 54 11.26 -10.24 18.98
CA LYS A 54 11.54 -11.64 19.39
C LYS A 54 12.86 -12.16 18.84
N ALA A 55 13.25 -11.71 17.65
CA ALA A 55 14.54 -12.07 17.04
C ALA A 55 15.72 -11.32 17.69
N SER A 56 15.50 -10.55 18.74
CA SER A 56 16.53 -9.77 19.46
C SER A 56 17.28 -8.78 18.59
N LEU A 57 16.59 -8.21 17.59
CA LEU A 57 17.14 -7.16 16.76
C LEU A 57 17.27 -5.85 17.55
N GLU A 58 18.27 -5.07 17.19
CA GLU A 58 18.50 -3.78 17.81
C GLU A 58 17.26 -2.87 17.69
N PRO A 59 16.84 -2.19 18.79
CA PRO A 59 15.61 -1.36 18.77
C PRO A 59 15.61 -0.30 17.69
N MET A 60 16.75 0.28 17.35
CA MET A 60 16.88 1.26 16.29
C MET A 60 16.53 0.67 14.92
N LEU A 61 17.01 -0.54 14.64
CA LEU A 61 16.71 -1.26 13.40
C LEU A 61 15.23 -1.66 13.31
N VAL A 62 14.64 -2.10 14.42
CA VAL A 62 13.21 -2.45 14.51
C VAL A 62 12.35 -1.22 14.20
N ASN A 63 12.66 -0.07 14.79
CA ASN A 63 11.95 1.17 14.53
C ASN A 63 12.08 1.62 13.08
N PHE A 64 13.28 1.56 12.53
CA PHE A 64 13.56 1.94 11.15
C PHE A 64 12.77 1.09 10.15
N LEU A 65 12.87 -0.24 10.26
CA LEU A 65 12.17 -1.17 9.38
C LEU A 65 10.65 -1.08 9.54
N SER A 66 10.16 -0.95 10.77
CA SER A 66 8.72 -0.80 11.04
C SER A 66 8.17 0.47 10.42
N ASN A 67 8.91 1.57 10.47
CA ASN A 67 8.51 2.84 9.86
C ASN A 67 8.47 2.74 8.34
N ILE A 68 9.44 2.08 7.72
CA ILE A 68 9.45 1.87 6.27
C ILE A 68 8.25 1.02 5.84
N ILE A 69 8.06 -0.13 6.49
CA ILE A 69 6.95 -1.04 6.20
C ILE A 69 5.61 -0.32 6.38
N GLY A 70 5.44 0.39 7.50
CA GLY A 70 4.23 1.15 7.78
C GLY A 70 3.96 2.24 6.75
N SER A 71 4.99 2.94 6.30
CA SER A 71 4.86 3.99 5.27
C SER A 71 4.48 3.41 3.91
N VAL A 72 5.11 2.31 3.49
CA VAL A 72 4.79 1.63 2.23
C VAL A 72 3.35 1.11 2.25
N LEU A 73 2.95 0.45 3.34
CA LEU A 73 1.59 -0.07 3.49
C LEU A 73 0.55 1.05 3.50
N LEU A 74 0.82 2.15 4.21
CA LEU A 74 -0.06 3.31 4.22
C LEU A 74 -0.23 3.90 2.82
N LEU A 75 0.85 3.99 2.08
CA LEU A 75 0.85 4.52 0.72
C LEU A 75 0.02 3.63 -0.21
N LEU A 76 0.14 2.31 -0.10
CA LEU A 76 -0.71 1.36 -0.82
C LEU A 76 -2.19 1.54 -0.45
N VAL A 77 -2.52 1.68 0.83
CA VAL A 77 -3.90 1.92 1.29
C VAL A 77 -4.46 3.20 0.67
N ILE A 78 -3.69 4.28 0.62
CA ILE A 78 -4.10 5.54 -0.01
C ILE A 78 -4.38 5.33 -1.51
N VAL A 79 -3.51 4.65 -2.23
CA VAL A 79 -3.68 4.38 -3.66
C VAL A 79 -4.95 3.55 -3.91
N PHE A 80 -5.19 2.51 -3.12
CA PHE A 80 -6.41 1.71 -3.23
C PHE A 80 -7.67 2.52 -2.92
N SER A 81 -7.61 3.39 -1.91
CA SER A 81 -8.75 4.26 -1.56
C SER A 81 -9.06 5.26 -2.67
N LEU A 82 -8.04 5.85 -3.29
CA LEU A 82 -8.20 6.75 -4.45
C LEU A 82 -8.79 6.02 -5.65
N SER A 83 -8.38 4.78 -5.88
CA SER A 83 -8.94 3.93 -6.94
C SER A 83 -10.44 3.73 -6.76
N GLN A 84 -10.92 3.57 -5.52
CA GLN A 84 -12.36 3.46 -5.23
C GLN A 84 -13.13 4.75 -5.52
N LEU A 85 -12.49 5.90 -5.46
CA LEU A 85 -13.09 7.19 -5.82
C LEU A 85 -13.18 7.40 -7.34
N GLY A 86 -12.72 6.44 -8.15
CA GLY A 86 -12.71 6.57 -9.61
C GLY A 86 -11.50 7.33 -10.15
N VAL A 87 -10.52 7.63 -9.31
CA VAL A 87 -9.27 8.25 -9.76
C VAL A 87 -8.42 7.19 -10.48
N ASP A 88 -7.90 7.53 -11.65
CA ASP A 88 -6.96 6.66 -12.34
C ASP A 88 -5.64 6.61 -11.58
N THR A 89 -5.43 5.50 -10.90
CA THR A 89 -4.22 5.24 -10.10
C THR A 89 -3.14 4.50 -10.87
N THR A 90 -3.34 4.22 -12.16
CA THR A 90 -2.40 3.46 -12.98
C THR A 90 -1.01 4.10 -13.00
N SER A 91 -0.95 5.42 -13.18
CA SER A 91 0.31 6.17 -13.15
C SER A 91 0.99 6.13 -11.79
N LEU A 92 0.22 6.20 -10.70
CA LEU A 92 0.74 6.10 -9.33
C LEU A 92 1.33 4.71 -9.05
N VAL A 93 0.61 3.66 -9.46
CA VAL A 93 1.09 2.26 -9.33
C VAL A 93 2.35 2.04 -10.16
N ALA A 94 2.39 2.56 -11.39
CA ALA A 94 3.57 2.50 -12.25
C ALA A 94 4.77 3.22 -11.61
N LEU A 95 4.56 4.40 -11.05
CA LEU A 95 5.60 5.16 -10.34
C LEU A 95 6.12 4.40 -9.12
N LEU A 96 5.22 3.82 -8.33
CA LEU A 96 5.58 3.00 -7.16
C LEU A 96 6.37 1.75 -7.58
N GLY A 97 5.95 1.10 -8.67
CA GLY A 97 6.66 -0.03 -9.25
C GLY A 97 8.08 0.34 -9.69
N ALA A 98 8.22 1.47 -10.38
CA ALA A 98 9.53 1.99 -10.82
C ALA A 98 10.42 2.34 -9.62
N ALA A 99 9.86 3.00 -8.60
CA ALA A 99 10.58 3.31 -7.37
C ALA A 99 11.02 2.04 -6.64
N GLY A 100 10.13 1.04 -6.53
CA GLY A 100 10.44 -0.26 -5.95
C GLY A 100 11.56 -1.00 -6.70
N LEU A 101 11.51 -0.96 -8.03
CA LEU A 101 12.56 -1.52 -8.86
C LEU A 101 13.90 -0.80 -8.66
N ALA A 102 13.88 0.53 -8.60
CA ALA A 102 15.10 1.33 -8.35
C ALA A 102 15.71 1.00 -6.99
N VAL A 103 14.89 0.90 -5.94
CA VAL A 103 15.34 0.49 -4.60
C VAL A 103 15.88 -0.94 -4.64
N GLY A 104 15.19 -1.87 -5.30
CA GLY A 104 15.62 -3.25 -5.45
C GLY A 104 16.97 -3.37 -6.15
N LEU A 105 17.18 -2.61 -7.22
CA LEU A 105 18.47 -2.57 -7.93
C LEU A 105 19.58 -1.94 -7.06
N ALA A 106 19.25 -0.89 -6.32
CA ALA A 106 20.22 -0.26 -5.40
C ALA A 106 20.65 -1.23 -4.27
N LEU A 107 19.74 -2.08 -3.82
CA LEU A 107 20.01 -3.06 -2.77
C LEU A 107 20.59 -4.39 -3.30
N LYS A 108 20.67 -4.56 -4.61
CA LYS A 108 21.09 -5.81 -5.25
C LYS A 108 22.43 -6.29 -4.75
N ASP A 109 23.43 -5.42 -4.67
CA ASP A 109 24.77 -5.78 -4.22
C ASP A 109 24.80 -6.16 -2.74
N SER A 110 24.07 -5.42 -1.92
CA SER A 110 23.93 -5.71 -0.49
C SER A 110 23.26 -7.07 -0.26
N LEU A 111 22.20 -7.38 -1.01
CA LEU A 111 21.53 -8.68 -0.95
C LEU A 111 22.42 -9.81 -1.43
N SER A 112 23.21 -9.58 -2.49
CA SER A 112 24.19 -10.56 -3.00
C SER A 112 25.25 -10.87 -1.95
N HIS A 113 25.80 -9.87 -1.30
CA HIS A 113 26.78 -10.04 -0.21
C HIS A 113 26.16 -10.77 0.99
N PHE A 114 24.94 -10.43 1.34
CA PHE A 114 24.22 -11.10 2.43
C PHE A 114 23.98 -12.58 2.10
N ALA A 115 23.51 -12.87 0.89
CA ALA A 115 23.27 -14.23 0.42
C ALA A 115 24.57 -15.05 0.40
N ALA A 116 25.66 -14.46 -0.07
CA ALA A 116 27.00 -15.10 -0.04
C ALA A 116 27.44 -15.40 1.40
N GLY A 117 27.22 -14.47 2.33
CA GLY A 117 27.52 -14.67 3.75
C GLY A 117 26.70 -15.81 4.37
N VAL A 118 25.40 -15.87 4.08
CA VAL A 118 24.52 -16.96 4.54
C VAL A 118 24.96 -18.30 3.96
N MET A 119 25.34 -18.36 2.68
CA MET A 119 25.86 -19.55 2.03
C MET A 119 27.13 -20.05 2.70
N LEU A 120 28.04 -19.16 3.05
CA LEU A 120 29.30 -19.51 3.76
C LEU A 120 29.02 -20.10 5.15
N ILE A 121 28.02 -19.57 5.84
CA ILE A 121 27.62 -20.08 7.16
C ILE A 121 26.97 -21.44 7.04
N LEU A 122 26.05 -21.58 6.07
CA LEU A 122 25.25 -22.79 5.90
C LEU A 122 26.07 -23.98 5.37
N PHE A 123 26.85 -23.77 4.32
CA PHE A 123 27.61 -24.84 3.65
C PHE A 123 29.02 -25.03 4.24
N ARG A 124 29.52 -24.08 5.00
CA ARG A 124 30.82 -24.12 5.66
C ARG A 124 31.94 -24.68 4.75
N PRO A 125 32.20 -24.06 3.58
CA PRO A 125 33.28 -24.54 2.70
C PRO A 125 34.66 -24.40 3.34
N PHE A 126 34.79 -23.52 4.35
CA PHE A 126 36.03 -23.35 5.13
C PHE A 126 35.74 -23.60 6.60
N LYS A 127 36.53 -24.47 7.22
CA LYS A 127 36.57 -24.66 8.69
C LYS A 127 37.82 -24.05 9.24
N VAL A 128 37.69 -23.24 10.29
CA VAL A 128 38.82 -22.75 11.07
C VAL A 128 39.25 -23.84 12.07
N GLY A 129 40.44 -24.22 11.98
CA GLY A 129 41.02 -25.27 12.84
C GLY A 129 40.96 -26.64 12.26
#